data_2bfb6e6ce5e285d383e4bc9ac2f03407
#
_entry.id   2bfb6e6ce5e285d383e4bc9ac2f03407
#
_cell.length_a   1.000
_cell.length_b   1.000
_cell.length_c   1.000
_cell.angle_alpha   90.00
_cell.angle_beta   90.00
_cell.angle_gamma   90.00
#
_symmetry.space_group_name_H-M   'P 1'
#
loop_
_entity.id
_entity.type
_entity.pdbx_description
1 polymer ?
#
loop_
_entity_poly.entity_id
_entity_poly.type
_entity_poly.pdbx_seq_one_letter_code
_entity_poly.pdbx_strand_id
1 'polypeptide(L)'
;MQALRVVPAIHYFDTFKDFNDEFKLGKGDILVTNQWMYDPYVKPLGIDMPVVYQEKYGAGEPTDEMMDAMKAEMDKYDYNRIIAFGGGTIVDCCKVLACDIPDKVADLYTGKVAPKRVKELVVVPTTCGTGSEVTNVAVASIPSLNLKKGIADEETYADIAVLIPESLQGLPDKVFATSSVDALIHAVESFLSPKASPFTEMYSIKAIEMIMNGYKTIIERGGNTKENRADLLKDFCLAANYAGIAFGNAGCGAVHALSYAHGGAFHIPHGEANFICFTEVFKMYMRKQPVGKIQIANKLFADVLGCAEADVYPELDKFLGKILEKKPLKEYGMTEDQVAPFAKSTVDNQQRLLGNNYVPLTEEEIAEIFQNLY
;
A
#
# COMPACT_ATOMS: atom_id res chain seq x y z
N MET A 1 7.69 13.29 21.63
CA MET A 1 7.05 12.61 20.49
C MET A 1 8.08 12.50 19.38
N GLN A 2 8.28 11.34 18.79
CA GLN A 2 9.11 11.20 17.58
C GLN A 2 8.36 11.83 16.40
N ALA A 3 8.99 12.77 15.70
CA ALA A 3 8.33 13.56 14.67
C ALA A 3 8.42 12.92 13.27
N LEU A 4 9.50 12.17 13.01
CA LEU A 4 9.72 11.42 11.79
C LEU A 4 10.73 10.29 12.04
N ARG A 5 10.50 9.15 11.40
CA ARG A 5 11.44 8.05 11.30
C ARG A 5 11.41 7.45 9.90
N VAL A 6 12.57 7.37 9.27
CA VAL A 6 12.80 6.61 8.04
C VAL A 6 13.96 5.68 8.34
N VAL A 7 13.73 4.37 8.30
CA VAL A 7 14.74 3.37 8.67
C VAL A 7 15.57 2.96 7.47
N PRO A 8 14.97 2.55 6.33
CA PRO A 8 15.77 2.14 5.18
C PRO A 8 16.54 3.30 4.57
N ALA A 9 17.75 3.01 4.09
CA ALA A 9 18.42 3.90 3.15
C ALA A 9 17.62 3.89 1.83
N ILE A 10 17.30 5.07 1.30
CA ILE A 10 16.51 5.19 0.06
C ILE A 10 17.44 5.49 -1.10
N HIS A 11 17.47 4.59 -2.09
CA HIS A 11 18.22 4.75 -3.33
C HIS A 11 17.25 4.94 -4.50
N TYR A 12 17.71 5.69 -5.50
CA TYR A 12 16.96 5.92 -6.73
C TYR A 12 17.84 5.58 -7.94
N PHE A 13 17.30 4.78 -8.85
CA PHE A 13 17.92 4.45 -10.13
C PHE A 13 16.90 4.58 -11.25
N ASP A 14 17.35 4.94 -12.45
CA ASP A 14 16.47 4.99 -13.59
C ASP A 14 16.10 3.57 -14.09
N THR A 15 17.06 2.62 -14.02
CA THR A 15 16.89 1.25 -14.50
C THR A 15 17.32 0.20 -13.46
N PHE A 16 16.83 -1.03 -13.60
CA PHE A 16 17.30 -2.17 -12.81
C PHE A 16 18.77 -2.48 -13.08
N LYS A 17 19.24 -2.20 -14.31
CA LYS A 17 20.64 -2.35 -14.66
C LYS A 17 21.54 -1.42 -13.85
N ASP A 18 21.17 -0.14 -13.70
CA ASP A 18 21.95 0.83 -12.92
C ASP A 18 22.02 0.40 -11.44
N PHE A 19 20.91 -0.09 -10.89
CA PHE A 19 20.88 -0.68 -9.55
C PHE A 19 21.85 -1.87 -9.44
N ASN A 20 21.80 -2.81 -10.40
CA ASN A 20 22.73 -3.94 -10.42
C ASN A 20 24.19 -3.50 -10.55
N ASP A 21 24.47 -2.49 -11.37
CA ASP A 21 25.84 -2.00 -11.59
C ASP A 21 26.44 -1.37 -10.34
N GLU A 22 25.62 -0.76 -9.48
CA GLU A 22 26.07 -0.20 -8.20
C GLU A 22 26.13 -1.27 -7.10
N PHE A 23 25.07 -2.06 -6.92
CA PHE A 23 24.95 -3.03 -5.82
C PHE A 23 25.68 -4.35 -6.06
N LYS A 24 26.11 -4.62 -7.31
CA LYS A 24 26.85 -5.84 -7.70
C LYS A 24 26.13 -7.09 -7.25
N LEU A 25 24.84 -7.22 -7.66
CA LEU A 25 24.03 -8.38 -7.33
C LEU A 25 24.70 -9.68 -7.83
N GLY A 26 24.60 -10.75 -7.03
CA GLY A 26 25.22 -12.04 -7.40
C GLY A 26 25.31 -13.02 -6.25
N LYS A 27 26.48 -13.65 -6.08
CA LYS A 27 26.72 -14.64 -5.01
C LYS A 27 26.48 -14.04 -3.63
N GLY A 28 25.70 -14.72 -2.81
CA GLY A 28 25.27 -14.25 -1.48
C GLY A 28 23.96 -13.48 -1.48
N ASP A 29 23.35 -13.25 -2.66
CA ASP A 29 22.01 -12.70 -2.81
C ASP A 29 21.03 -13.81 -3.18
N ILE A 30 19.74 -13.58 -2.84
CA ILE A 30 18.61 -14.30 -3.37
C ILE A 30 17.56 -13.30 -3.86
N LEU A 31 17.07 -13.49 -5.08
CA LEU A 31 16.01 -12.68 -5.65
C LEU A 31 14.65 -13.32 -5.40
N VAL A 32 13.74 -12.59 -4.79
CA VAL A 32 12.32 -12.97 -4.70
C VAL A 32 11.53 -12.03 -5.61
N THR A 33 10.88 -12.61 -6.62
CA THR A 33 10.21 -11.82 -7.66
C THR A 33 9.09 -12.63 -8.31
N ASN A 34 8.47 -12.08 -9.35
CA ASN A 34 7.58 -12.81 -10.26
C ASN A 34 8.29 -13.00 -11.62
N GLN A 35 7.91 -14.05 -12.35
CA GLN A 35 8.56 -14.33 -13.64
C GLN A 35 8.38 -13.20 -14.65
N TRP A 36 7.20 -12.53 -14.67
CA TRP A 36 6.94 -11.41 -15.56
C TRP A 36 7.75 -10.14 -15.20
N MET A 37 8.33 -10.06 -14.00
CA MET A 37 9.30 -9.02 -13.62
C MET A 37 10.73 -9.48 -13.90
N TYR A 38 11.03 -10.76 -13.67
CA TYR A 38 12.36 -11.33 -13.93
C TYR A 38 12.73 -11.27 -15.40
N ASP A 39 11.85 -11.74 -16.28
CA ASP A 39 12.16 -11.92 -17.71
C ASP A 39 12.57 -10.62 -18.41
N PRO A 40 11.90 -9.46 -18.25
CA PRO A 40 12.29 -8.22 -18.91
C PRO A 40 13.47 -7.48 -18.25
N TYR A 41 13.60 -7.50 -16.93
CA TYR A 41 14.51 -6.61 -16.21
C TYR A 41 15.78 -7.29 -15.68
N VAL A 42 15.70 -8.55 -15.25
CA VAL A 42 16.80 -9.25 -14.57
C VAL A 42 17.49 -10.26 -15.48
N LYS A 43 16.73 -11.08 -16.18
CA LYS A 43 17.24 -12.14 -17.07
C LYS A 43 18.25 -11.63 -18.14
N PRO A 44 18.04 -10.46 -18.79
CA PRO A 44 18.99 -9.94 -19.77
C PRO A 44 20.37 -9.61 -19.19
N LEU A 45 20.45 -9.39 -17.87
CA LEU A 45 21.70 -9.04 -17.19
C LEU A 45 22.56 -10.26 -16.84
N GLY A 46 22.02 -11.49 -16.90
CA GLY A 46 22.76 -12.71 -16.65
C GLY A 46 23.37 -12.82 -15.27
N ILE A 47 22.69 -12.29 -14.25
CA ILE A 47 23.17 -12.25 -12.86
C ILE A 47 23.15 -13.68 -12.27
N ASP A 48 24.29 -14.12 -11.72
CA ASP A 48 24.43 -15.44 -11.10
C ASP A 48 23.95 -15.39 -9.63
N MET A 49 22.64 -15.53 -9.43
CA MET A 49 21.99 -15.61 -8.10
C MET A 49 20.75 -16.51 -8.14
N PRO A 50 20.38 -17.18 -7.03
CA PRO A 50 19.13 -17.91 -6.91
C PRO A 50 17.91 -17.00 -7.09
N VAL A 51 16.86 -17.52 -7.71
CA VAL A 51 15.59 -16.82 -7.94
C VAL A 51 14.43 -17.63 -7.41
N VAL A 52 13.62 -17.03 -6.57
CA VAL A 52 12.35 -17.59 -6.07
C VAL A 52 11.19 -16.82 -6.69
N TYR A 53 10.38 -17.53 -7.47
CA TYR A 53 9.18 -16.96 -8.10
C TYR A 53 7.99 -17.12 -7.18
N GLN A 54 7.51 -16.02 -6.61
CA GLN A 54 6.46 -16.00 -5.59
C GLN A 54 5.16 -16.64 -6.09
N GLU A 55 4.76 -16.42 -7.34
CA GLU A 55 3.51 -16.95 -7.90
C GLU A 55 3.43 -18.49 -7.94
N LYS A 56 4.53 -19.21 -7.76
CA LYS A 56 4.54 -20.67 -7.62
C LYS A 56 3.92 -21.14 -6.30
N TYR A 57 3.83 -20.26 -5.33
CA TYR A 57 3.37 -20.57 -3.96
C TYR A 57 1.98 -20.03 -3.66
N GLY A 58 1.38 -19.28 -4.58
CA GLY A 58 0.03 -18.75 -4.48
C GLY A 58 -0.13 -17.40 -5.16
N ALA A 59 -1.37 -16.96 -5.29
CA ALA A 59 -1.75 -15.67 -5.85
C ALA A 59 -2.45 -14.81 -4.80
N GLY A 60 -2.47 -13.50 -5.00
CA GLY A 60 -3.16 -12.56 -4.14
C GLY A 60 -2.34 -12.11 -2.92
N GLU A 61 -3.01 -11.97 -1.77
CA GLU A 61 -2.37 -11.52 -0.54
C GLU A 61 -1.46 -12.59 0.08
N PRO A 62 -0.44 -12.18 0.87
CA PRO A 62 0.43 -13.12 1.57
C PRO A 62 -0.36 -14.05 2.50
N THR A 63 0.05 -15.33 2.53
CA THR A 63 -0.40 -16.28 3.57
C THR A 63 0.81 -16.87 4.27
N ASP A 64 0.61 -17.35 5.50
CA ASP A 64 1.67 -18.08 6.24
C ASP A 64 2.11 -19.32 5.51
N GLU A 65 1.18 -20.09 4.90
CA GLU A 65 1.48 -21.26 4.09
C GLU A 65 2.35 -20.93 2.85
N MET A 66 2.04 -19.82 2.18
CA MET A 66 2.85 -19.30 1.07
C MET A 66 4.27 -19.00 1.54
N MET A 67 4.41 -18.28 2.65
CA MET A 67 5.72 -17.92 3.19
C MET A 67 6.51 -19.11 3.71
N ASP A 68 5.88 -20.09 4.37
CA ASP A 68 6.52 -21.33 4.78
C ASP A 68 7.07 -22.12 3.58
N ALA A 69 6.30 -22.20 2.48
CA ALA A 69 6.74 -22.87 1.25
C ALA A 69 7.87 -22.09 0.55
N MET A 70 7.81 -20.76 0.51
CA MET A 70 8.90 -19.92 -0.02
C MET A 70 10.17 -20.10 0.83
N LYS A 71 10.04 -20.10 2.17
CA LYS A 71 11.18 -20.34 3.08
C LYS A 71 11.85 -21.67 2.79
N ALA A 72 11.06 -22.75 2.65
CA ALA A 72 11.59 -24.08 2.35
C ALA A 72 12.36 -24.15 1.00
N GLU A 73 12.01 -23.30 0.02
CA GLU A 73 12.79 -23.14 -1.21
C GLU A 73 14.06 -22.33 -0.96
N MET A 74 13.95 -21.19 -0.26
CA MET A 74 15.06 -20.28 0.01
C MET A 74 16.15 -20.96 0.86
N ASP A 75 15.79 -21.82 1.80
CA ASP A 75 16.71 -22.57 2.67
C ASP A 75 17.63 -23.55 1.92
N LYS A 76 17.37 -23.83 0.64
CA LYS A 76 18.27 -24.66 -0.21
C LYS A 76 19.50 -23.90 -0.68
N TYR A 77 19.53 -22.59 -0.51
CA TYR A 77 20.59 -21.70 -1.01
C TYR A 77 21.34 -21.06 0.14
N ASP A 78 22.62 -20.77 -0.08
CA ASP A 78 23.42 -19.97 0.83
C ASP A 78 23.37 -18.51 0.39
N TYR A 79 22.72 -17.67 1.21
CA TYR A 79 22.57 -16.24 0.95
C TYR A 79 22.55 -15.45 2.27
N ASN A 80 22.93 -14.18 2.17
CA ASN A 80 22.94 -13.24 3.28
C ASN A 80 22.00 -12.04 3.04
N ARG A 81 21.66 -11.79 1.76
CA ARG A 81 20.82 -10.65 1.36
C ARG A 81 19.66 -11.09 0.49
N ILE A 82 18.45 -10.61 0.83
CA ILE A 82 17.22 -10.82 0.06
C ILE A 82 16.97 -9.58 -0.79
N ILE A 83 16.78 -9.77 -2.09
CA ILE A 83 16.32 -8.73 -3.02
C ILE A 83 14.83 -8.99 -3.29
N ALA A 84 13.96 -8.20 -2.67
CA ALA A 84 12.51 -8.27 -2.86
C ALA A 84 12.12 -7.37 -4.03
N PHE A 85 12.02 -7.91 -5.24
CA PHE A 85 11.66 -7.19 -6.45
C PHE A 85 10.23 -7.51 -6.86
N GLY A 86 9.26 -6.73 -6.39
CA GLY A 86 7.85 -7.03 -6.61
C GLY A 86 6.86 -6.06 -5.97
N GLY A 87 5.58 -6.40 -6.08
CA GLY A 87 4.50 -5.67 -5.41
C GLY A 87 4.41 -5.99 -3.92
N GLY A 88 3.39 -5.44 -3.24
CA GLY A 88 3.20 -5.55 -1.80
C GLY A 88 3.28 -6.98 -1.26
N THR A 89 2.72 -7.96 -1.96
CA THR A 89 2.78 -9.38 -1.57
C THR A 89 4.23 -9.87 -1.40
N ILE A 90 5.09 -9.60 -2.39
CA ILE A 90 6.51 -10.00 -2.33
C ILE A 90 7.23 -9.25 -1.22
N VAL A 91 6.99 -7.94 -1.11
CA VAL A 91 7.64 -7.11 -0.10
C VAL A 91 7.27 -7.58 1.30
N ASP A 92 5.99 -7.79 1.59
CA ASP A 92 5.53 -8.24 2.91
C ASP A 92 6.02 -9.65 3.25
N CYS A 93 6.01 -10.59 2.27
CA CYS A 93 6.65 -11.90 2.46
C CYS A 93 8.13 -11.76 2.83
N CYS A 94 8.90 -10.95 2.09
CA CYS A 94 10.34 -10.83 2.30
C CYS A 94 10.70 -10.13 3.62
N LYS A 95 9.88 -9.21 4.12
CA LYS A 95 10.05 -8.62 5.46
C LYS A 95 10.03 -9.69 6.55
N VAL A 96 9.12 -10.65 6.42
CA VAL A 96 8.99 -11.77 7.36
C VAL A 96 10.10 -12.80 7.14
N LEU A 97 10.37 -13.17 5.88
CA LEU A 97 11.38 -14.17 5.51
C LEU A 97 12.83 -13.71 5.78
N ALA A 98 13.05 -12.41 5.99
CA ALA A 98 14.32 -11.88 6.44
C ALA A 98 14.56 -12.05 7.95
N CYS A 99 13.51 -12.46 8.69
CA CYS A 99 13.59 -12.77 10.12
C CYS A 99 13.88 -14.24 10.37
N ASP A 100 14.32 -14.56 11.59
CA ASP A 100 14.44 -15.93 12.07
C ASP A 100 13.05 -16.57 12.26
N ILE A 101 12.84 -17.71 11.63
CA ILE A 101 11.59 -18.48 11.69
C ILE A 101 11.95 -19.90 12.14
N PRO A 102 11.93 -20.16 13.46
CA PRO A 102 12.39 -21.45 13.99
C PRO A 102 11.48 -22.64 13.61
N ASP A 103 10.16 -22.41 13.42
CA ASP A 103 9.19 -23.45 13.09
C ASP A 103 8.28 -22.97 11.95
N LYS A 104 7.31 -22.09 12.22
CA LYS A 104 6.32 -21.62 11.24
C LYS A 104 6.20 -20.11 11.24
N VAL A 105 5.87 -19.55 10.08
CA VAL A 105 5.57 -18.12 9.91
C VAL A 105 4.42 -17.66 10.81
N ALA A 106 3.38 -18.49 10.97
CA ALA A 106 2.25 -18.21 11.86
C ALA A 106 2.66 -17.88 13.30
N ASP A 107 3.79 -18.42 13.80
CA ASP A 107 4.29 -18.15 15.14
C ASP A 107 4.71 -16.69 15.35
N LEU A 108 5.23 -16.04 14.31
CA LEU A 108 5.53 -14.59 14.34
C LEU A 108 4.22 -13.78 14.41
N TYR A 109 3.23 -14.12 13.61
CA TYR A 109 1.94 -13.40 13.59
C TYR A 109 1.11 -13.58 14.85
N THR A 110 1.22 -14.73 15.50
CA THR A 110 0.54 -14.99 16.79
C THR A 110 1.27 -14.41 18.00
N GLY A 111 2.54 -13.98 17.80
CA GLY A 111 3.39 -13.48 18.89
C GLY A 111 4.00 -14.59 19.75
N LYS A 112 3.96 -15.85 19.31
CA LYS A 112 4.65 -16.97 19.96
C LYS A 112 6.16 -16.83 19.85
N VAL A 113 6.63 -16.27 18.73
CA VAL A 113 8.03 -15.90 18.46
C VAL A 113 8.09 -14.42 18.14
N ALA A 114 9.02 -13.70 18.74
CA ALA A 114 9.29 -12.31 18.38
C ALA A 114 10.11 -12.23 17.08
N PRO A 115 9.82 -11.28 16.17
CA PRO A 115 10.65 -11.05 15.00
C PRO A 115 12.11 -10.78 15.39
N LYS A 116 13.04 -11.36 14.66
CA LYS A 116 14.48 -11.11 14.81
C LYS A 116 15.13 -11.16 13.43
N ARG A 117 15.65 -10.03 12.96
CA ARG A 117 16.34 -9.93 11.67
C ARG A 117 17.58 -10.80 11.62
N VAL A 118 17.70 -11.61 10.56
CA VAL A 118 18.87 -12.47 10.32
C VAL A 118 19.44 -12.35 8.89
N LYS A 119 18.72 -11.68 7.99
CA LYS A 119 19.14 -11.42 6.60
C LYS A 119 19.00 -9.94 6.28
N GLU A 120 19.93 -9.38 5.50
CA GLU A 120 19.77 -8.06 4.90
C GLU A 120 18.61 -8.06 3.90
N LEU A 121 17.79 -7.02 3.91
CA LEU A 121 16.63 -6.90 3.03
C LEU A 121 16.72 -5.63 2.19
N VAL A 122 16.79 -5.82 0.87
CA VAL A 122 16.67 -4.76 -0.14
C VAL A 122 15.30 -4.91 -0.79
N VAL A 123 14.50 -3.84 -0.76
CA VAL A 123 13.16 -3.82 -1.35
C VAL A 123 13.14 -2.92 -2.57
N VAL A 124 12.70 -3.49 -3.69
CA VAL A 124 12.49 -2.79 -4.97
C VAL A 124 11.01 -2.91 -5.34
N PRO A 125 10.16 -1.91 -4.98
CA PRO A 125 8.73 -1.96 -5.26
C PRO A 125 8.46 -1.86 -6.76
N THR A 126 7.49 -2.63 -7.24
CA THR A 126 7.04 -2.63 -8.63
C THR A 126 5.60 -2.13 -8.79
N THR A 127 5.03 -1.53 -7.74
CA THR A 127 3.74 -0.85 -7.72
C THR A 127 3.89 0.53 -7.11
N CYS A 128 3.06 1.48 -7.48
CA CYS A 128 3.09 2.84 -6.96
C CYS A 128 1.98 3.06 -5.91
N GLY A 129 1.92 2.18 -4.91
CA GLY A 129 0.81 2.20 -3.94
C GLY A 129 1.21 2.05 -2.49
N THR A 130 1.65 0.85 -2.13
CA THR A 130 1.73 0.40 -0.75
C THR A 130 2.74 1.16 0.13
N GLY A 131 3.78 1.76 -0.45
CA GLY A 131 4.88 2.35 0.33
C GLY A 131 5.53 1.36 1.31
N SER A 132 5.37 0.05 1.06
CA SER A 132 5.82 -1.00 1.99
C SER A 132 7.33 -1.04 2.12
N GLU A 133 8.08 -0.52 1.15
CA GLU A 133 9.54 -0.43 1.20
C GLU A 133 10.08 0.48 2.31
N VAL A 134 9.25 1.38 2.82
CA VAL A 134 9.65 2.33 3.90
C VAL A 134 8.87 2.15 5.20
N THR A 135 8.06 1.10 5.30
CA THR A 135 7.30 0.78 6.51
C THR A 135 7.74 -0.53 7.15
N ASN A 136 7.39 -0.72 8.41
CA ASN A 136 7.63 -1.96 9.14
C ASN A 136 6.43 -2.89 9.20
N VAL A 137 5.38 -2.62 8.42
CA VAL A 137 4.16 -3.43 8.42
C VAL A 137 4.28 -4.53 7.37
N ALA A 138 4.01 -5.77 7.75
CA ALA A 138 3.85 -6.91 6.87
C ALA A 138 2.51 -7.59 7.16
N VAL A 139 1.59 -7.59 6.21
CA VAL A 139 0.24 -8.13 6.38
C VAL A 139 0.15 -9.52 5.78
N ALA A 140 -0.43 -10.47 6.52
CA ALA A 140 -0.74 -11.80 6.00
C ALA A 140 -2.08 -12.33 6.50
N SER A 141 -2.65 -13.22 5.72
CA SER A 141 -3.73 -14.09 6.16
C SER A 141 -3.15 -15.37 6.75
N ILE A 142 -3.73 -15.83 7.85
CA ILE A 142 -3.40 -17.09 8.52
C ILE A 142 -4.66 -17.97 8.45
N PRO A 143 -4.87 -18.71 7.35
CA PRO A 143 -6.10 -19.44 7.09
C PRO A 143 -6.45 -20.44 8.19
N SER A 144 -5.46 -21.13 8.75
CA SER A 144 -5.65 -22.10 9.82
C SER A 144 -6.25 -21.49 11.10
N LEU A 145 -6.11 -20.17 11.30
CA LEU A 145 -6.63 -19.44 12.45
C LEU A 145 -7.77 -18.49 12.08
N ASN A 146 -8.20 -18.49 10.82
CA ASN A 146 -9.15 -17.51 10.27
C ASN A 146 -8.78 -16.06 10.67
N LEU A 147 -7.50 -15.72 10.56
CA LEU A 147 -6.93 -14.46 11.04
C LEU A 147 -6.24 -13.74 9.87
N LYS A 148 -6.53 -12.43 9.72
CA LYS A 148 -5.73 -11.50 8.90
C LYS A 148 -5.09 -10.50 9.84
N LYS A 149 -3.77 -10.42 9.83
CA LYS A 149 -3.01 -9.61 10.78
C LYS A 149 -1.77 -9.00 10.14
N GLY A 150 -1.42 -7.80 10.59
CA GLY A 150 -0.12 -7.16 10.31
C GLY A 150 0.85 -7.35 11.47
N ILE A 151 2.08 -7.72 11.17
CA ILE A 151 3.23 -7.51 12.07
C ILE A 151 3.71 -6.09 11.82
N ALA A 152 4.01 -5.37 12.90
CA ALA A 152 4.62 -4.04 12.86
C ALA A 152 5.74 -4.02 13.90
N ASP A 153 6.95 -4.36 13.50
CA ASP A 153 8.10 -4.51 14.36
C ASP A 153 9.34 -3.82 13.75
N GLU A 154 10.30 -3.44 14.58
CA GLU A 154 11.56 -2.85 14.13
C GLU A 154 12.33 -3.79 13.19
N GLU A 155 12.28 -5.07 13.46
CA GLU A 155 12.98 -6.12 12.71
C GLU A 155 12.35 -6.39 11.32
N THR A 156 11.16 -5.83 11.04
CA THR A 156 10.48 -5.97 9.75
C THR A 156 10.69 -4.77 8.79
N TYR A 157 11.43 -3.74 9.19
CA TYR A 157 11.87 -2.73 8.22
C TYR A 157 12.82 -3.34 7.18
N ALA A 158 12.79 -2.86 5.95
CA ALA A 158 13.90 -3.08 5.02
C ALA A 158 15.17 -2.34 5.49
N ASP A 159 16.34 -2.83 5.09
CA ASP A 159 17.60 -2.09 5.28
C ASP A 159 17.75 -1.04 4.18
N ILE A 160 17.32 -1.38 2.97
CA ILE A 160 17.44 -0.54 1.79
C ILE A 160 16.14 -0.58 0.99
N ALA A 161 15.64 0.61 0.63
CA ALA A 161 14.55 0.80 -0.32
C ALA A 161 15.13 1.33 -1.65
N VAL A 162 14.83 0.68 -2.75
CA VAL A 162 15.36 1.04 -4.07
C VAL A 162 14.20 1.38 -5.00
N LEU A 163 14.13 2.63 -5.43
CA LEU A 163 13.10 3.15 -6.31
C LEU A 163 13.56 3.09 -7.76
N ILE A 164 12.87 2.32 -8.60
CA ILE A 164 13.18 2.15 -10.03
C ILE A 164 11.90 2.37 -10.85
N PRO A 165 11.67 3.57 -11.40
CA PRO A 165 10.47 3.83 -12.21
C PRO A 165 10.30 2.91 -13.42
N GLU A 166 11.39 2.39 -13.99
CA GLU A 166 11.36 1.39 -15.06
C GLU A 166 10.50 0.18 -14.68
N SER A 167 10.55 -0.26 -13.43
CA SER A 167 9.80 -1.43 -12.93
C SER A 167 8.27 -1.25 -13.00
N LEU A 168 7.78 -0.02 -13.09
CA LEU A 168 6.37 0.30 -13.18
C LEU A 168 5.82 0.27 -14.63
N GLN A 169 6.69 0.23 -15.64
CA GLN A 169 6.28 0.30 -17.06
C GLN A 169 5.35 -0.85 -17.46
N GLY A 170 5.58 -2.03 -16.86
CA GLY A 170 4.79 -3.24 -17.11
C GLY A 170 3.42 -3.29 -16.44
N LEU A 171 3.10 -2.38 -15.51
CA LEU A 171 1.87 -2.44 -14.74
C LEU A 171 0.62 -2.47 -15.63
N PRO A 172 -0.31 -3.44 -15.42
CA PRO A 172 -1.65 -3.37 -16.00
C PRO A 172 -2.39 -2.11 -15.54
N ASP A 173 -3.27 -1.58 -16.39
CA ASP A 173 -3.97 -0.31 -16.11
C ASP A 173 -4.77 -0.36 -14.80
N LYS A 174 -5.45 -1.49 -14.54
CA LYS A 174 -6.18 -1.68 -13.28
C LYS A 174 -5.24 -1.71 -12.07
N VAL A 175 -4.07 -2.36 -12.16
CA VAL A 175 -3.11 -2.45 -11.04
C VAL A 175 -2.50 -1.07 -10.76
N PHE A 176 -2.16 -0.31 -11.80
CA PHE A 176 -1.71 1.07 -11.64
C PHE A 176 -2.79 1.92 -10.94
N ALA A 177 -4.03 1.85 -11.42
CA ALA A 177 -5.14 2.62 -10.85
C ALA A 177 -5.37 2.29 -9.37
N THR A 178 -5.52 1.01 -9.04
CA THR A 178 -5.77 0.58 -7.65
C THR A 178 -4.62 0.93 -6.73
N SER A 179 -3.37 0.72 -7.17
CA SER A 179 -2.20 1.02 -6.33
C SER A 179 -1.99 2.53 -6.15
N SER A 180 -2.10 3.33 -7.21
CA SER A 180 -1.86 4.78 -7.10
C SER A 180 -2.97 5.51 -6.33
N VAL A 181 -4.23 5.03 -6.40
CA VAL A 181 -5.32 5.55 -5.56
C VAL A 181 -5.09 5.18 -4.09
N ASP A 182 -4.56 4.00 -3.81
CA ASP A 182 -4.16 3.61 -2.45
C ASP A 182 -3.10 4.56 -1.89
N ALA A 183 -2.06 4.90 -2.67
CA ALA A 183 -1.05 5.89 -2.28
C ALA A 183 -1.67 7.29 -2.00
N LEU A 184 -2.63 7.72 -2.81
CA LEU A 184 -3.35 8.97 -2.56
C LEU A 184 -4.07 8.92 -1.21
N ILE A 185 -4.77 7.82 -0.92
CA ILE A 185 -5.52 7.66 0.33
C ILE A 185 -4.56 7.57 1.52
N HIS A 186 -3.43 6.84 1.40
CA HIS A 186 -2.37 6.85 2.41
C HIS A 186 -1.91 8.28 2.74
N ALA A 187 -1.63 9.09 1.71
CA ALA A 187 -1.18 10.45 1.88
C ALA A 187 -2.23 11.33 2.58
N VAL A 188 -3.49 11.23 2.18
CA VAL A 188 -4.56 12.07 2.73
C VAL A 188 -4.91 11.67 4.17
N GLU A 189 -5.03 10.37 4.45
CA GLU A 189 -5.34 9.91 5.81
C GLU A 189 -4.19 10.21 6.79
N SER A 190 -2.93 10.01 6.36
CA SER A 190 -1.77 10.37 7.19
C SER A 190 -1.67 11.87 7.44
N PHE A 191 -2.04 12.71 6.46
CA PHE A 191 -2.11 14.16 6.64
C PHE A 191 -3.13 14.57 7.71
N LEU A 192 -4.32 13.95 7.69
CA LEU A 192 -5.39 14.24 8.64
C LEU A 192 -5.18 13.59 10.02
N SER A 193 -4.31 12.62 10.13
CA SER A 193 -4.06 11.90 11.38
C SER A 193 -3.70 12.84 12.54
N PRO A 194 -4.19 12.59 13.76
CA PRO A 194 -3.75 13.33 14.95
C PRO A 194 -2.28 13.08 15.30
N LYS A 195 -1.65 12.05 14.71
CA LYS A 195 -0.22 11.75 14.86
C LYS A 195 0.65 12.45 13.81
N ALA A 196 0.05 13.13 12.83
CA ALA A 196 0.81 13.85 11.82
C ALA A 196 1.69 14.94 12.45
N SER A 197 2.90 15.03 11.96
CA SER A 197 3.89 16.04 12.31
C SER A 197 4.16 16.97 11.12
N PRO A 198 4.79 18.13 11.30
CA PRO A 198 5.17 18.99 10.17
C PRO A 198 5.99 18.27 9.09
N PHE A 199 6.79 17.26 9.48
CA PHE A 199 7.56 16.44 8.55
C PHE A 199 6.67 15.50 7.75
N THR A 200 5.78 14.74 8.40
CA THR A 200 4.87 13.83 7.70
C THR A 200 3.88 14.59 6.83
N GLU A 201 3.40 15.76 7.28
CA GLU A 201 2.53 16.65 6.49
C GLU A 201 3.19 17.09 5.19
N MET A 202 4.48 17.43 5.21
CA MET A 202 5.23 17.81 4.00
C MET A 202 5.25 16.67 2.98
N TYR A 203 5.51 15.42 3.40
CA TYR A 203 5.48 14.25 2.53
C TYR A 203 4.07 13.96 2.02
N SER A 204 3.05 14.03 2.89
CA SER A 204 1.65 13.82 2.51
C SER A 204 1.19 14.83 1.46
N ILE A 205 1.39 16.12 1.69
CA ILE A 205 1.00 17.19 0.76
C ILE A 205 1.69 16.97 -0.59
N LYS A 206 3.00 16.71 -0.57
CA LYS A 206 3.74 16.48 -1.83
C LYS A 206 3.23 15.27 -2.59
N ALA A 207 2.92 14.16 -1.91
CA ALA A 207 2.35 12.98 -2.53
C ALA A 207 0.97 13.27 -3.15
N ILE A 208 0.09 13.97 -2.42
CA ILE A 208 -1.24 14.38 -2.92
C ILE A 208 -1.08 15.22 -4.20
N GLU A 209 -0.25 16.25 -4.17
CA GLU A 209 -0.01 17.11 -5.33
C GLU A 209 0.49 16.33 -6.55
N MET A 210 1.48 15.46 -6.37
CA MET A 210 2.06 14.69 -7.46
C MET A 210 1.04 13.73 -8.07
N ILE A 211 0.30 12.96 -7.25
CA ILE A 211 -0.69 11.99 -7.73
C ILE A 211 -1.85 12.71 -8.44
N MET A 212 -2.40 13.76 -7.83
CA MET A 212 -3.55 14.48 -8.40
C MET A 212 -3.21 15.18 -9.71
N ASN A 213 -2.03 15.79 -9.83
CA ASN A 213 -1.57 16.39 -11.08
C ASN A 213 -1.25 15.32 -12.14
N GLY A 214 -0.67 14.19 -11.73
CA GLY A 214 -0.45 13.05 -12.61
C GLY A 214 -1.77 12.51 -13.18
N TYR A 215 -2.80 12.35 -12.35
CA TYR A 215 -4.13 11.95 -12.81
C TYR A 215 -4.77 12.96 -13.76
N LYS A 216 -4.65 14.27 -13.46
CA LYS A 216 -5.13 15.32 -14.37
C LYS A 216 -4.50 15.17 -15.74
N THR A 217 -3.19 15.01 -15.81
CA THR A 217 -2.46 14.80 -17.07
C THR A 217 -2.91 13.53 -17.81
N ILE A 218 -3.06 12.40 -17.10
CA ILE A 218 -3.54 11.14 -17.67
C ILE A 218 -4.96 11.30 -18.26
N ILE A 219 -5.85 11.97 -17.55
CA ILE A 219 -7.23 12.21 -17.98
C ILE A 219 -7.27 13.13 -19.21
N GLU A 220 -6.47 14.19 -19.22
CA GLU A 220 -6.35 15.11 -20.35
C GLU A 220 -5.79 14.43 -21.63
N ARG A 221 -4.98 13.38 -21.44
CA ARG A 221 -4.45 12.52 -22.52
C ARG A 221 -5.43 11.46 -23.00
N GLY A 222 -6.62 11.35 -22.43
CA GLY A 222 -7.66 10.42 -22.85
C GLY A 222 -7.87 9.19 -21.96
N GLY A 223 -7.28 9.16 -20.77
CA GLY A 223 -7.52 8.14 -19.75
C GLY A 223 -6.31 7.28 -19.38
N ASN A 224 -6.53 6.35 -18.45
CA ASN A 224 -5.49 5.53 -17.85
C ASN A 224 -5.03 4.41 -18.78
N THR A 225 -4.05 4.71 -19.65
CA THR A 225 -3.32 3.73 -20.47
C THR A 225 -1.82 3.79 -20.18
N LYS A 226 -1.09 2.73 -20.55
CA LYS A 226 0.37 2.68 -20.37
C LYS A 226 1.07 3.85 -21.07
N GLU A 227 0.63 4.20 -22.26
CA GLU A 227 1.19 5.27 -23.07
C GLU A 227 0.98 6.64 -22.43
N ASN A 228 -0.24 6.88 -21.89
CA ASN A 228 -0.60 8.18 -21.30
C ASN A 228 0.12 8.47 -19.97
N ARG A 229 0.64 7.44 -19.29
CA ARG A 229 1.33 7.57 -18.00
C ARG A 229 2.84 7.31 -18.05
N ALA A 230 3.40 6.93 -19.20
CA ALA A 230 4.77 6.44 -19.31
C ALA A 230 5.82 7.39 -18.72
N ASP A 231 5.73 8.67 -19.02
CA ASP A 231 6.62 9.73 -18.54
C ASP A 231 6.32 10.21 -17.11
N LEU A 232 5.20 9.78 -16.52
CA LEU A 232 4.77 10.13 -15.16
C LEU A 232 5.15 9.07 -14.11
N LEU A 233 5.65 7.92 -14.54
CA LEU A 233 5.94 6.79 -13.63
C LEU A 233 6.94 7.14 -12.54
N LYS A 234 7.90 8.02 -12.86
CA LYS A 234 8.84 8.55 -11.86
C LYS A 234 8.11 9.28 -10.74
N ASP A 235 7.18 10.15 -11.09
CA ASP A 235 6.43 10.94 -10.12
C ASP A 235 5.51 10.05 -9.28
N PHE A 236 4.84 9.07 -9.89
CA PHE A 236 4.03 8.10 -9.14
C PHE A 236 4.85 7.20 -8.22
N CYS A 237 6.05 6.78 -8.64
CA CYS A 237 6.98 6.02 -7.81
C CYS A 237 7.39 6.82 -6.57
N LEU A 238 7.82 8.06 -6.76
CA LEU A 238 8.22 8.95 -5.66
C LEU A 238 7.04 9.31 -4.75
N ALA A 239 5.86 9.58 -5.33
CA ALA A 239 4.67 9.91 -4.56
C ALA A 239 4.22 8.76 -3.66
N ALA A 240 4.26 7.51 -4.14
CA ALA A 240 3.98 6.33 -3.34
C ALA A 240 4.96 6.17 -2.16
N ASN A 241 6.25 6.41 -2.41
CA ASN A 241 7.27 6.40 -1.36
C ASN A 241 7.03 7.51 -0.32
N TYR A 242 6.73 8.73 -0.74
CA TYR A 242 6.39 9.84 0.16
C TYR A 242 5.15 9.53 1.00
N ALA A 243 4.10 8.98 0.38
CA ALA A 243 2.92 8.52 1.10
C ALA A 243 3.28 7.43 2.12
N GLY A 244 4.16 6.48 1.73
CA GLY A 244 4.71 5.44 2.60
C GLY A 244 5.42 5.99 3.82
N ILE A 245 6.31 6.96 3.65
CA ILE A 245 7.00 7.65 4.75
C ILE A 245 5.99 8.35 5.65
N ALA A 246 5.00 9.04 5.07
CA ALA A 246 4.01 9.77 5.85
C ALA A 246 3.14 8.84 6.70
N PHE A 247 2.48 7.82 6.08
CA PHE A 247 1.58 6.95 6.83
C PHE A 247 2.33 5.97 7.74
N GLY A 248 3.54 5.57 7.41
CA GLY A 248 4.39 4.75 8.27
C GLY A 248 4.66 5.42 9.63
N ASN A 249 4.64 6.75 9.69
CA ASN A 249 4.81 7.53 10.91
C ASN A 249 3.48 8.00 11.53
N ALA A 250 2.51 8.43 10.71
CA ALA A 250 1.26 9.03 11.17
C ALA A 250 0.09 8.04 11.21
N GLY A 251 0.19 6.93 10.50
CA GLY A 251 -0.89 5.93 10.38
C GLY A 251 -1.97 6.31 9.38
N CYS A 252 -2.83 5.34 9.06
CA CYS A 252 -4.06 5.50 8.29
C CYS A 252 -5.27 5.44 9.21
N GLY A 253 -6.42 5.91 8.74
CA GLY A 253 -7.65 6.09 9.51
C GLY A 253 -8.83 5.23 9.04
N ALA A 254 -10.02 5.85 9.00
CA ALA A 254 -11.28 5.16 8.79
C ALA A 254 -11.43 4.59 7.38
N VAL A 255 -10.87 5.21 6.34
CA VAL A 255 -10.96 4.65 4.98
C VAL A 255 -10.38 3.24 4.96
N HIS A 256 -9.15 3.09 5.48
CA HIS A 256 -8.52 1.78 5.62
C HIS A 256 -9.28 0.87 6.60
N ALA A 257 -9.78 1.41 7.72
CA ALA A 257 -10.51 0.61 8.70
C ALA A 257 -11.78 -0.02 8.11
N LEU A 258 -12.57 0.74 7.34
CA LEU A 258 -13.79 0.26 6.72
C LEU A 258 -13.50 -0.72 5.58
N SER A 259 -12.47 -0.46 4.80
CA SER A 259 -12.12 -1.27 3.63
C SER A 259 -11.80 -2.73 3.95
N TYR A 260 -11.30 -3.02 5.14
CA TYR A 260 -11.01 -4.40 5.56
C TYR A 260 -12.25 -5.29 5.60
N ALA A 261 -13.40 -4.75 6.01
CA ALA A 261 -14.63 -5.53 6.14
C ALA A 261 -15.11 -6.06 4.77
N HIS A 262 -15.35 -5.17 3.81
CA HIS A 262 -15.85 -5.56 2.50
C HIS A 262 -14.74 -6.06 1.56
N GLY A 263 -13.53 -5.52 1.67
CA GLY A 263 -12.38 -6.01 0.89
C GLY A 263 -12.09 -7.48 1.16
N GLY A 264 -12.10 -7.89 2.44
CA GLY A 264 -11.93 -9.29 2.82
C GLY A 264 -13.11 -10.17 2.43
N ALA A 265 -14.35 -9.71 2.63
CA ALA A 265 -15.55 -10.49 2.35
C ALA A 265 -15.78 -10.77 0.85
N PHE A 266 -15.43 -9.80 -0.01
CA PHE A 266 -15.72 -9.87 -1.45
C PHE A 266 -14.46 -9.96 -2.31
N HIS A 267 -13.29 -10.16 -1.72
CA HIS A 267 -11.99 -10.25 -2.40
C HIS A 267 -11.71 -9.04 -3.32
N ILE A 268 -12.10 -7.84 -2.87
CA ILE A 268 -11.87 -6.59 -3.61
C ILE A 268 -10.39 -6.20 -3.41
N PRO A 269 -9.67 -5.84 -4.49
CA PRO A 269 -8.30 -5.34 -4.36
C PRO A 269 -8.20 -4.19 -3.36
N HIS A 270 -7.17 -4.18 -2.52
CA HIS A 270 -7.06 -3.27 -1.37
C HIS A 270 -7.28 -1.79 -1.72
N GLY A 271 -6.60 -1.26 -2.72
CA GLY A 271 -6.76 0.14 -3.14
C GLY A 271 -8.15 0.45 -3.72
N GLU A 272 -8.80 -0.53 -4.39
CA GLU A 272 -10.17 -0.41 -4.85
C GLU A 272 -11.15 -0.37 -3.67
N ALA A 273 -10.96 -1.24 -2.66
CA ALA A 273 -11.75 -1.25 -1.43
C ALA A 273 -11.60 0.07 -0.66
N ASN A 274 -10.39 0.63 -0.57
CA ASN A 274 -10.14 1.94 0.03
C ASN A 274 -10.86 3.05 -0.77
N PHE A 275 -10.77 3.02 -2.09
CA PHE A 275 -11.42 4.02 -2.94
C PHE A 275 -12.94 4.06 -2.76
N ILE A 276 -13.59 2.90 -2.62
CA ILE A 276 -15.03 2.83 -2.37
C ILE A 276 -15.42 3.68 -1.16
N CYS A 277 -14.67 3.59 -0.06
CA CYS A 277 -14.97 4.29 1.19
C CYS A 277 -14.53 5.76 1.21
N PHE A 278 -13.57 6.15 0.37
CA PHE A 278 -12.78 7.38 0.52
C PHE A 278 -13.65 8.62 0.71
N THR A 279 -14.46 8.99 -0.27
CA THR A 279 -15.22 10.23 -0.24
C THR A 279 -16.36 10.22 0.78
N GLU A 280 -16.98 9.06 1.06
CA GLU A 280 -18.05 8.98 2.06
C GLU A 280 -17.51 9.16 3.48
N VAL A 281 -16.34 8.62 3.80
CA VAL A 281 -15.66 8.88 5.08
C VAL A 281 -15.36 10.38 5.23
N PHE A 282 -14.87 11.02 4.18
CA PHE A 282 -14.51 12.44 4.22
C PHE A 282 -15.73 13.36 4.28
N LYS A 283 -16.85 13.00 3.64
CA LYS A 283 -18.15 13.69 3.83
C LYS A 283 -18.58 13.63 5.29
N MET A 284 -18.40 12.46 5.94
CA MET A 284 -18.69 12.33 7.37
C MET A 284 -17.78 13.21 8.23
N TYR A 285 -16.47 13.27 7.93
CA TYR A 285 -15.56 14.17 8.62
C TYR A 285 -15.97 15.64 8.46
N MET A 286 -16.35 16.08 7.25
CA MET A 286 -16.83 17.44 7.02
C MET A 286 -18.10 17.75 7.79
N ARG A 287 -19.02 16.79 7.94
CA ARG A 287 -20.24 16.97 8.74
C ARG A 287 -19.93 17.19 10.22
N LYS A 288 -18.90 16.51 10.74
CA LYS A 288 -18.52 16.57 12.17
C LYS A 288 -17.56 17.70 12.49
N GLN A 289 -16.56 17.93 11.65
CA GLN A 289 -15.52 18.95 11.87
C GLN A 289 -15.04 19.53 10.53
N PRO A 290 -15.77 20.53 9.98
CA PRO A 290 -15.45 21.09 8.66
C PRO A 290 -14.23 22.01 8.66
N VAL A 291 -13.57 22.25 9.80
CA VAL A 291 -12.45 23.19 9.95
C VAL A 291 -11.16 22.46 10.33
N GLY A 292 -10.01 23.08 10.03
CA GLY A 292 -8.69 22.53 10.35
C GLY A 292 -8.01 21.88 9.14
N LYS A 293 -7.27 20.80 9.33
CA LYS A 293 -6.49 20.17 8.27
C LYS A 293 -7.34 19.72 7.08
N ILE A 294 -8.58 19.32 7.29
CA ILE A 294 -9.49 18.91 6.22
C ILE A 294 -9.74 20.04 5.21
N GLN A 295 -9.76 21.30 5.64
CA GLN A 295 -9.87 22.45 4.73
C GLN A 295 -8.65 22.57 3.82
N ILE A 296 -7.45 22.29 4.35
CA ILE A 296 -6.21 22.31 3.56
C ILE A 296 -6.26 21.21 2.50
N ALA A 297 -6.67 20.00 2.88
CA ALA A 297 -6.83 18.88 1.94
C ALA A 297 -7.87 19.18 0.86
N ASN A 298 -9.04 19.72 1.26
CA ASN A 298 -10.11 20.13 0.33
C ASN A 298 -9.63 21.21 -0.65
N LYS A 299 -8.86 22.18 -0.16
CA LYS A 299 -8.29 23.20 -1.04
C LYS A 299 -7.32 22.62 -2.05
N LEU A 300 -6.44 21.70 -1.65
CA LEU A 300 -5.53 21.01 -2.58
C LEU A 300 -6.30 20.27 -3.67
N PHE A 301 -7.37 19.58 -3.31
CA PHE A 301 -8.23 18.93 -4.30
C PHE A 301 -8.94 19.91 -5.19
N ALA A 302 -9.58 20.94 -4.61
CA ALA A 302 -10.32 21.97 -5.35
C ALA A 302 -9.43 22.69 -6.37
N ASP A 303 -8.19 23.03 -6.01
CA ASP A 303 -7.22 23.69 -6.88
C ASP A 303 -6.89 22.84 -8.13
N VAL A 304 -6.72 21.52 -7.97
CA VAL A 304 -6.46 20.61 -9.11
C VAL A 304 -7.71 20.38 -9.94
N LEU A 305 -8.87 20.20 -9.28
CA LEU A 305 -10.15 19.93 -9.91
C LEU A 305 -10.73 21.18 -10.61
N GLY A 306 -10.33 22.38 -10.19
CA GLY A 306 -10.87 23.63 -10.69
C GLY A 306 -12.31 23.87 -10.23
N CYS A 307 -12.68 23.45 -9.01
CA CYS A 307 -14.01 23.58 -8.46
C CYS A 307 -14.03 24.38 -7.14
N ALA A 308 -15.21 24.73 -6.65
CA ALA A 308 -15.36 25.28 -5.30
C ALA A 308 -15.13 24.19 -4.24
N GLU A 309 -14.59 24.56 -3.07
CA GLU A 309 -14.35 23.60 -1.97
C GLU A 309 -15.64 22.89 -1.51
N ALA A 310 -16.80 23.53 -1.64
CA ALA A 310 -18.09 22.92 -1.31
C ALA A 310 -18.47 21.74 -2.22
N ASP A 311 -17.94 21.70 -3.45
CA ASP A 311 -18.25 20.69 -4.46
C ASP A 311 -17.14 19.62 -4.57
N VAL A 312 -16.12 19.69 -3.70
CA VAL A 312 -14.89 18.90 -3.84
C VAL A 312 -15.14 17.38 -3.90
N TYR A 313 -15.99 16.84 -3.05
CA TYR A 313 -16.16 15.37 -3.01
C TYR A 313 -16.95 14.80 -4.20
N PRO A 314 -18.06 15.42 -4.65
CA PRO A 314 -18.69 15.01 -5.90
C PRO A 314 -17.78 15.10 -7.12
N GLU A 315 -16.98 16.18 -7.21
CA GLU A 315 -16.04 16.35 -8.31
C GLU A 315 -14.82 15.40 -8.20
N LEU A 316 -14.35 15.09 -6.98
CA LEU A 316 -13.30 14.11 -6.73
C LEU A 316 -13.76 12.69 -7.13
N ASP A 317 -14.99 12.29 -6.79
CA ASP A 317 -15.55 11.00 -7.23
C ASP A 317 -15.61 10.89 -8.77
N LYS A 318 -16.05 11.95 -9.45
CA LYS A 318 -16.07 11.99 -10.93
C LYS A 318 -14.67 11.94 -11.53
N PHE A 319 -13.74 12.66 -10.92
CA PHE A 319 -12.35 12.74 -11.39
C PHE A 319 -11.62 11.40 -11.22
N LEU A 320 -11.64 10.84 -10.03
CA LEU A 320 -11.01 9.54 -9.73
C LEU A 320 -11.72 8.40 -10.48
N GLY A 321 -13.03 8.50 -10.71
CA GLY A 321 -13.79 7.55 -11.52
C GLY A 321 -13.32 7.42 -12.98
N LYS A 322 -12.57 8.41 -13.49
CA LYS A 322 -11.92 8.31 -14.81
C LYS A 322 -10.59 7.51 -14.76
N ILE A 323 -10.04 7.29 -13.59
CA ILE A 323 -8.82 6.49 -13.35
C ILE A 323 -9.20 5.07 -12.93
N LEU A 324 -10.13 4.94 -11.99
CA LEU A 324 -10.62 3.68 -11.41
C LEU A 324 -12.14 3.78 -11.24
N GLU A 325 -12.89 2.89 -11.88
CA GLU A 325 -14.34 2.84 -11.74
C GLU A 325 -14.72 2.55 -10.29
N LYS A 326 -15.64 3.38 -9.73
CA LYS A 326 -16.20 3.20 -8.40
C LYS A 326 -17.58 2.56 -8.51
N LYS A 327 -17.75 1.39 -7.89
CA LYS A 327 -19.01 0.63 -7.90
C LYS A 327 -19.64 0.61 -6.52
N PRO A 328 -20.96 0.61 -6.40
CA PRO A 328 -21.64 0.40 -5.13
C PRO A 328 -21.38 -1.03 -4.61
N LEU A 329 -21.34 -1.19 -3.28
CA LEU A 329 -20.98 -2.46 -2.64
C LEU A 329 -21.92 -3.64 -3.01
N LYS A 330 -23.18 -3.35 -3.37
CA LYS A 330 -24.13 -4.37 -3.87
C LYS A 330 -23.64 -5.05 -5.16
N GLU A 331 -22.88 -4.38 -6.02
CA GLU A 331 -22.31 -4.98 -7.23
C GLU A 331 -21.17 -5.98 -6.93
N TYR A 332 -20.60 -5.90 -5.74
CA TYR A 332 -19.63 -6.90 -5.25
C TYR A 332 -20.30 -8.04 -4.47
N GLY A 333 -21.62 -8.00 -4.29
CA GLY A 333 -22.40 -9.04 -3.63
C GLY A 333 -22.79 -8.71 -2.18
N MET A 334 -22.55 -7.48 -1.72
CA MET A 334 -23.04 -7.04 -0.41
C MET A 334 -24.57 -7.03 -0.38
N THR A 335 -25.15 -7.44 0.74
CA THR A 335 -26.56 -7.35 1.03
C THR A 335 -26.81 -6.31 2.12
N GLU A 336 -28.03 -5.73 2.16
CA GLU A 336 -28.34 -4.64 3.08
C GLU A 336 -28.20 -5.04 4.56
N ASP A 337 -28.53 -6.29 4.88
CA ASP A 337 -28.38 -6.85 6.23
C ASP A 337 -26.92 -6.99 6.70
N GLN A 338 -25.94 -6.86 5.81
CA GLN A 338 -24.51 -6.85 6.16
C GLN A 338 -24.00 -5.46 6.60
N VAL A 339 -24.77 -4.39 6.43
CA VAL A 339 -24.37 -3.03 6.85
C VAL A 339 -23.98 -2.98 8.33
N ALA A 340 -24.89 -3.39 9.21
CA ALA A 340 -24.65 -3.38 10.66
C ALA A 340 -23.52 -4.35 11.10
N PRO A 341 -23.46 -5.60 10.60
CA PRO A 341 -22.33 -6.49 10.86
C PRO A 341 -20.97 -5.92 10.43
N PHE A 342 -20.87 -5.24 9.27
CA PHE A 342 -19.61 -4.64 8.83
C PHE A 342 -19.21 -3.44 9.70
N ALA A 343 -20.16 -2.59 10.08
CA ALA A 343 -19.90 -1.47 10.99
C ALA A 343 -19.38 -1.99 12.33
N LYS A 344 -20.07 -2.96 12.92
CA LYS A 344 -19.65 -3.59 14.18
C LYS A 344 -18.27 -4.24 14.07
N SER A 345 -18.01 -5.02 13.02
CA SER A 345 -16.71 -5.66 12.78
C SER A 345 -15.60 -4.64 12.65
N THR A 346 -15.86 -3.50 12.01
CA THR A 346 -14.89 -2.41 11.89
C THR A 346 -14.54 -1.84 13.25
N VAL A 347 -15.55 -1.55 14.09
CA VAL A 347 -15.32 -1.04 15.45
C VAL A 347 -14.58 -2.04 16.31
N ASP A 348 -14.98 -3.31 16.29
CA ASP A 348 -14.39 -4.34 17.14
C ASP A 348 -12.93 -4.66 16.78
N ASN A 349 -12.57 -4.64 15.48
CA ASN A 349 -11.31 -5.18 15.00
C ASN A 349 -10.31 -4.12 14.50
N GLN A 350 -10.74 -2.87 14.22
CA GLN A 350 -9.88 -1.86 13.58
C GLN A 350 -9.56 -0.65 14.47
N GLN A 351 -9.56 -0.83 15.79
CA GLN A 351 -9.28 0.24 16.76
C GLN A 351 -7.94 0.94 16.53
N ARG A 352 -6.92 0.22 16.03
CA ARG A 352 -5.61 0.78 15.70
C ARG A 352 -5.71 1.83 14.60
N LEU A 353 -6.54 1.60 13.58
CA LEU A 353 -6.77 2.52 12.47
C LEU A 353 -7.74 3.63 12.88
N LEU A 354 -8.86 3.28 13.53
CA LEU A 354 -9.85 4.25 14.01
C LEU A 354 -9.25 5.26 14.99
N GLY A 355 -8.22 4.88 15.76
CA GLY A 355 -7.49 5.77 16.66
C GLY A 355 -6.63 6.84 15.94
N ASN A 356 -6.50 6.76 14.60
CA ASN A 356 -5.82 7.76 13.79
C ASN A 356 -6.80 8.65 12.99
N ASN A 357 -8.11 8.52 13.23
CA ASN A 357 -9.12 9.33 12.54
C ASN A 357 -8.97 10.82 12.83
N TYR A 358 -9.29 11.63 11.82
CA TYR A 358 -9.40 13.07 11.95
C TYR A 358 -10.38 13.48 13.05
N VAL A 359 -11.53 12.78 13.10
CA VAL A 359 -12.52 12.85 14.19
C VAL A 359 -12.98 11.44 14.51
N PRO A 360 -13.28 11.12 15.79
CA PRO A 360 -13.85 9.83 16.16
C PRO A 360 -15.17 9.56 15.42
N LEU A 361 -15.36 8.30 14.99
CA LEU A 361 -16.60 7.83 14.38
C LEU A 361 -17.27 6.82 15.32
N THR A 362 -18.60 6.91 15.45
CA THR A 362 -19.41 5.91 16.15
C THR A 362 -19.75 4.73 15.23
N GLU A 363 -20.26 3.63 15.80
CA GLU A 363 -20.72 2.48 15.03
C GLU A 363 -21.88 2.86 14.08
N GLU A 364 -22.79 3.72 14.55
CA GLU A 364 -23.92 4.21 13.76
C GLU A 364 -23.46 5.07 12.58
N GLU A 365 -22.45 5.93 12.76
CA GLU A 365 -21.88 6.74 11.69
C GLU A 365 -21.14 5.87 10.66
N ILE A 366 -20.46 4.81 11.10
CA ILE A 366 -19.83 3.83 10.20
C ILE A 366 -20.90 3.04 9.45
N ALA A 367 -22.01 2.65 10.11
CA ALA A 367 -23.14 1.99 9.44
C ALA A 367 -23.78 2.91 8.39
N GLU A 368 -23.94 4.22 8.69
CA GLU A 368 -24.44 5.20 7.72
C GLU A 368 -23.52 5.29 6.48
N ILE A 369 -22.18 5.28 6.68
CA ILE A 369 -21.23 5.25 5.56
C ILE A 369 -21.44 3.99 4.72
N PHE A 370 -21.53 2.80 5.31
CA PHE A 370 -21.78 1.55 4.56
C PHE A 370 -23.14 1.57 3.85
N GLN A 371 -24.19 2.15 4.46
CA GLN A 371 -25.50 2.29 3.83
C GLN A 371 -25.43 3.19 2.59
N ASN A 372 -24.65 4.27 2.63
CA ASN A 372 -24.47 5.16 1.48
C ASN A 372 -23.63 4.51 0.36
N LEU A 373 -22.82 3.51 0.67
CA LEU A 373 -22.00 2.77 -0.28
C LEU A 373 -22.71 1.54 -0.86
N TYR A 374 -23.83 1.10 -0.26
CA TYR A 374 -24.65 -0.02 -0.72
C TYR A 374 -25.45 0.35 -1.99
#